data_65c74f178e434aee8c6d9f2ecf6fdb77
#
_entry.id   65c74f178e434aee8c6d9f2ecf6fdb77
#
_cell.length_a   1.000
_cell.length_b   1.000
_cell.length_c   1.000
_cell.angle_alpha   90.00
_cell.angle_beta   90.00
_cell.angle_gamma   90.00
#
_symmetry.space_group_name_H-M   'P 1'
#
loop_
_entity.id
_entity.type
_entity.pdbx_description
1 polymer ?
#
loop_
_entity_poly.entity_id
_entity_poly.type
_entity_poly.pdbx_seq_one_letter_code
_entity_poly.pdbx_strand_id
1 'polypeptide(L)'
;MNYYTAPMEGLTDRIWRQAHQRWFGAPGAPVRYYAPFISPPENRVLIKKKMAELDPAANPGAPVIPQLLAKDGALAAWMIGELRKMGYTEVNLNFGCPSGTVTAKGKGAGMLRDLSKLEVFLDEVFSQAEGPISVKTRLGVTSPEEFEAILDLYDRYPICELTIHPRVMRQLYRGEADRTAFAKYLPHCQMPVCYNGDITTPAQLKALEAEFPNLSGIMEIGRASCRER
;
A
#
# COMPACT_ATOMS: atom_id res chain seq x y z
N MET A 1 2.37 15.00 -9.34
CA MET A 1 1.96 13.60 -9.12
C MET A 1 3.15 12.80 -8.66
N ASN A 2 2.99 11.91 -7.69
CA ASN A 2 4.06 11.05 -7.20
C ASN A 2 4.04 9.70 -7.94
N TYR A 3 5.19 9.02 -8.01
CA TYR A 3 5.28 7.65 -8.54
C TYR A 3 5.75 6.72 -7.44
N TYR A 4 5.06 5.59 -7.30
CA TYR A 4 5.35 4.61 -6.27
C TYR A 4 5.65 3.25 -6.88
N THR A 5 6.62 2.55 -6.30
CA THR A 5 6.79 1.13 -6.61
C THR A 5 5.95 0.29 -5.67
N ALA A 6 5.16 -0.62 -6.24
CA ALA A 6 4.27 -1.48 -5.46
C ALA A 6 5.04 -2.48 -4.60
N PRO A 7 4.58 -2.77 -3.38
CA PRO A 7 5.17 -3.79 -2.53
C PRO A 7 4.85 -5.20 -3.06
N MET A 8 5.87 -5.97 -3.42
CA MET A 8 5.72 -7.34 -3.93
C MET A 8 6.68 -8.27 -3.17
N GLU A 9 6.11 -9.16 -2.33
CA GLU A 9 6.90 -10.15 -1.59
C GLU A 9 7.72 -11.02 -2.55
N GLY A 10 9.02 -11.19 -2.25
CA GLY A 10 9.96 -11.95 -3.06
C GLY A 10 10.39 -11.27 -4.38
N LEU A 11 9.93 -10.06 -4.68
CA LEU A 11 10.27 -9.34 -5.90
C LEU A 11 10.88 -7.96 -5.63
N THR A 12 10.17 -7.08 -4.91
CA THR A 12 10.63 -5.70 -4.68
C THR A 12 11.35 -5.56 -3.33
N ASP A 13 12.30 -6.45 -3.09
CA ASP A 13 13.16 -6.44 -1.92
C ASP A 13 14.17 -5.27 -1.94
N ARG A 14 14.98 -5.15 -0.90
CA ARG A 14 15.98 -4.09 -0.79
C ARG A 14 16.99 -4.10 -1.95
N ILE A 15 17.35 -5.28 -2.47
CA ILE A 15 18.32 -5.40 -3.56
C ILE A 15 17.71 -4.83 -4.85
N TRP A 16 16.46 -5.21 -5.12
CA TRP A 16 15.70 -4.65 -6.25
C TRP A 16 15.55 -3.13 -6.11
N ARG A 17 15.17 -2.63 -4.91
CA ARG A 17 14.98 -1.18 -4.69
C ARG A 17 16.28 -0.40 -4.91
N GLN A 18 17.42 -0.91 -4.43
CA GLN A 18 18.73 -0.30 -4.66
C GLN A 18 19.09 -0.28 -6.16
N ALA A 19 18.89 -1.40 -6.85
CA ALA A 19 19.13 -1.49 -8.29
C ALA A 19 18.23 -0.53 -9.07
N HIS A 20 16.93 -0.51 -8.75
CA HIS A 20 15.97 0.40 -9.38
C HIS A 20 16.35 1.87 -9.11
N GLN A 21 16.64 2.23 -7.86
CA GLN A 21 17.08 3.59 -7.50
C GLN A 21 18.35 4.00 -8.26
N ARG A 22 19.31 3.09 -8.39
CA ARG A 22 20.58 3.37 -9.10
C ARG A 22 20.38 3.62 -10.58
N TRP A 23 19.49 2.88 -11.23
CA TRP A 23 19.35 2.90 -12.69
C TRP A 23 18.19 3.76 -13.20
N PHE A 24 17.18 3.98 -12.38
CA PHE A 24 15.96 4.69 -12.75
C PHE A 24 15.62 5.85 -11.80
N GLY A 25 16.28 5.95 -10.64
CA GLY A 25 16.14 7.08 -9.72
C GLY A 25 16.94 8.26 -10.24
N ALA A 26 16.29 9.21 -10.90
CA ALA A 26 16.90 10.49 -11.20
C ALA A 26 16.95 11.39 -9.97
N PRO A 27 17.96 12.27 -9.79
CA PRO A 27 17.92 13.30 -8.75
C PRO A 27 16.64 14.13 -8.87
N GLY A 28 15.84 14.16 -7.79
CA GLY A 28 14.55 14.86 -7.76
C GLY A 28 13.38 14.10 -8.38
N ALA A 29 13.56 12.87 -8.86
CA ALA A 29 12.44 12.04 -9.28
C ALA A 29 11.55 11.72 -8.07
N PRO A 30 10.22 11.95 -8.15
CA PRO A 30 9.29 11.73 -7.04
C PRO A 30 8.94 10.24 -6.87
N VAL A 31 9.94 9.35 -6.96
CA VAL A 31 9.72 7.90 -6.82
C VAL A 31 9.88 7.49 -5.37
N ARG A 32 8.84 6.87 -4.80
CA ARG A 32 8.88 6.25 -3.47
C ARG A 32 8.73 4.73 -3.58
N TYR A 33 9.35 4.02 -2.66
CA TYR A 33 9.40 2.56 -2.65
C TYR A 33 8.59 2.00 -1.50
N TYR A 34 7.47 1.33 -1.79
CA TYR A 34 6.78 0.55 -0.77
C TYR A 34 7.53 -0.77 -0.56
N ALA A 35 7.98 -1.00 0.68
CA ALA A 35 8.63 -2.26 1.00
C ALA A 35 7.63 -3.41 1.01
N PRO A 36 8.03 -4.64 0.65
CA PRO A 36 7.23 -5.83 0.93
C PRO A 36 6.76 -5.83 2.38
N PHE A 37 5.54 -6.28 2.59
CA PHE A 37 4.95 -6.20 3.93
C PHE A 37 5.71 -7.02 4.97
N ILE A 38 5.72 -6.50 6.19
CA ILE A 38 6.14 -7.23 7.38
C ILE A 38 4.94 -7.42 8.31
N SER A 39 4.92 -8.53 9.06
CA SER A 39 3.93 -8.75 10.11
C SER A 39 4.54 -8.47 11.47
N PRO A 40 3.87 -7.69 12.33
CA PRO A 40 4.30 -7.50 13.71
C PRO A 40 4.43 -8.85 14.43
N PRO A 41 5.51 -9.09 15.18
CA PRO A 41 5.66 -10.29 15.99
C PRO A 41 4.76 -10.20 17.24
N GLU A 42 4.06 -11.30 17.57
CA GLU A 42 3.13 -11.34 18.71
C GLU A 42 3.83 -11.08 20.07
N ASN A 43 5.10 -11.50 20.19
CA ASN A 43 5.90 -11.30 21.40
C ASN A 43 6.58 -9.91 21.46
N ARG A 44 6.31 -9.01 20.52
CA ARG A 44 6.91 -7.68 20.41
C ARG A 44 8.45 -7.67 20.39
N VAL A 45 9.06 -8.72 19.88
CA VAL A 45 10.53 -8.82 19.72
C VAL A 45 10.91 -8.72 18.25
N LEU A 46 11.64 -7.67 17.88
CA LEU A 46 12.10 -7.47 16.51
C LEU A 46 13.25 -8.41 16.17
N ILE A 47 13.07 -9.22 15.13
CA ILE A 47 14.11 -10.11 14.62
C ILE A 47 14.96 -9.36 13.61
N LYS A 48 16.24 -9.13 13.92
CA LYS A 48 17.19 -8.38 13.08
C LYS A 48 17.14 -8.81 11.61
N LYS A 49 17.09 -10.12 11.33
CA LYS A 49 17.03 -10.64 9.94
C LYS A 49 15.78 -10.19 9.20
N LYS A 50 14.62 -10.13 9.88
CA LYS A 50 13.35 -9.65 9.27
C LYS A 50 13.35 -8.15 9.08
N MET A 51 14.00 -7.42 9.98
CA MET A 51 14.13 -5.97 9.90
C MET A 51 15.20 -5.50 8.91
N ALA A 52 16.06 -6.39 8.41
CA ALA A 52 17.10 -6.04 7.44
C ALA A 52 16.55 -5.44 6.13
N GLU A 53 15.32 -5.79 5.74
CA GLU A 53 14.63 -5.19 4.59
C GLU A 53 14.32 -3.70 4.79
N LEU A 54 14.13 -3.30 6.05
CA LEU A 54 13.77 -1.95 6.46
C LEU A 54 14.92 -1.24 7.18
N ASP A 55 16.13 -1.78 7.18
CA ASP A 55 17.29 -1.08 7.71
C ASP A 55 17.57 0.16 6.83
N PRO A 56 17.52 1.40 7.35
CA PRO A 56 17.83 2.58 6.57
C PRO A 56 19.21 2.54 5.94
N ALA A 57 20.21 1.95 6.61
CA ALA A 57 21.55 1.78 6.09
C ALA A 57 21.61 0.82 4.89
N ALA A 58 20.65 -0.10 4.79
CA ALA A 58 20.51 -1.02 3.67
C ALA A 58 19.62 -0.49 2.54
N ASN A 59 19.12 0.74 2.64
CA ASN A 59 18.31 1.41 1.62
C ASN A 59 18.83 2.84 1.31
N PRO A 60 20.12 3.04 1.04
CA PRO A 60 20.71 4.36 0.91
C PRO A 60 20.07 5.14 -0.24
N GLY A 61 19.56 6.34 0.06
CA GLY A 61 18.97 7.25 -0.91
C GLY A 61 17.59 6.83 -1.46
N ALA A 62 17.08 5.65 -1.11
CA ALA A 62 15.75 5.23 -1.52
C ALA A 62 14.71 5.68 -0.47
N PRO A 63 13.72 6.51 -0.84
CA PRO A 63 12.64 6.89 0.07
C PRO A 63 11.66 5.71 0.24
N VAL A 64 11.93 4.87 1.26
CA VAL A 64 11.17 3.65 1.52
C VAL A 64 10.01 3.92 2.47
N ILE A 65 8.83 3.39 2.15
CA ILE A 65 7.65 3.36 3.01
C ILE A 65 7.46 1.91 3.48
N PRO A 66 7.61 1.63 4.79
CA PRO A 66 7.31 0.31 5.36
C PRO A 66 5.84 -0.02 5.21
N GLN A 67 5.52 -1.29 4.87
CA GLN A 67 4.15 -1.76 4.83
C GLN A 67 3.91 -2.84 5.89
N LEU A 68 2.81 -2.71 6.65
CA LEU A 68 2.40 -3.67 7.67
C LEU A 68 1.26 -4.56 7.19
N LEU A 69 1.38 -5.85 7.48
CA LEU A 69 0.34 -6.85 7.31
C LEU A 69 -0.06 -7.38 8.70
N ALA A 70 -1.10 -6.81 9.27
CA ALA A 70 -1.57 -7.12 10.62
C ALA A 70 -3.07 -7.41 10.64
N LYS A 71 -3.57 -7.95 11.76
CA LYS A 71 -5.00 -8.10 12.09
C LYS A 71 -5.31 -7.66 13.53
N ASP A 72 -4.29 -7.31 14.27
CA ASP A 72 -4.34 -6.82 15.64
C ASP A 72 -3.84 -5.38 15.61
N GLY A 73 -4.69 -4.44 15.97
CA GLY A 73 -4.40 -3.02 15.85
C GLY A 73 -3.39 -2.55 16.88
N ALA A 74 -3.43 -3.10 18.11
CA ALA A 74 -2.47 -2.74 19.15
C ALA A 74 -1.05 -3.21 18.81
N LEU A 75 -0.90 -4.39 18.17
CA LEU A 75 0.39 -4.84 17.63
C LEU A 75 0.84 -4.01 16.44
N ALA A 76 -0.10 -3.59 15.58
CA ALA A 76 0.23 -2.71 14.46
C ALA A 76 0.70 -1.35 14.97
N ALA A 77 0.01 -0.74 15.93
CA ALA A 77 0.39 0.52 16.54
C ALA A 77 1.77 0.46 17.21
N TRP A 78 2.03 -0.61 17.97
CA TRP A 78 3.36 -0.85 18.53
C TRP A 78 4.45 -0.90 17.44
N MET A 79 4.20 -1.65 16.35
CA MET A 79 5.18 -1.78 15.27
C MET A 79 5.39 -0.47 14.51
N ILE A 80 4.35 0.36 14.36
CA ILE A 80 4.48 1.71 13.81
C ILE A 80 5.43 2.53 14.69
N GLY A 81 5.29 2.47 16.01
CA GLY A 81 6.21 3.12 16.95
C GLY A 81 7.67 2.67 16.77
N GLU A 82 7.91 1.37 16.59
CA GLU A 82 9.27 0.86 16.35
C GLU A 82 9.83 1.34 15.01
N LEU A 83 9.02 1.37 13.95
CA LEU A 83 9.43 1.92 12.65
C LEU A 83 9.74 3.43 12.73
N ARG A 84 8.97 4.18 13.53
CA ARG A 84 9.26 5.59 13.81
C ARG A 84 10.63 5.80 14.47
N LYS A 85 10.99 4.97 15.45
CA LYS A 85 12.32 5.00 16.09
C LYS A 85 13.45 4.71 15.09
N MET A 86 13.18 3.97 14.02
CA MET A 86 14.11 3.74 12.91
C MET A 86 14.20 4.93 11.94
N GLY A 87 13.37 5.98 12.10
CA GLY A 87 13.37 7.18 11.26
C GLY A 87 12.33 7.20 10.14
N TYR A 88 11.44 6.23 10.07
CA TYR A 88 10.37 6.23 9.07
C TYR A 88 9.29 7.24 9.41
N THR A 89 8.97 8.13 8.46
CA THR A 89 7.97 9.20 8.63
C THR A 89 6.55 8.78 8.24
N GLU A 90 6.41 7.72 7.46
CA GLU A 90 5.13 7.16 7.01
C GLU A 90 5.16 5.64 7.15
N VAL A 91 4.03 5.05 7.52
CA VAL A 91 3.83 3.60 7.54
C VAL A 91 2.52 3.28 6.80
N ASN A 92 2.56 2.25 5.95
CA ASN A 92 1.41 1.82 5.17
C ASN A 92 0.75 0.58 5.77
N LEU A 93 -0.58 0.54 5.78
CA LEU A 93 -1.38 -0.64 6.17
C LEU A 93 -1.85 -1.40 4.93
N ASN A 94 -1.67 -2.72 4.94
CA ASN A 94 -2.07 -3.59 3.82
C ASN A 94 -3.44 -4.23 4.05
N PHE A 95 -4.45 -3.76 3.31
CA PHE A 95 -5.77 -4.38 3.18
C PHE A 95 -6.03 -4.86 1.73
N GLY A 96 -4.96 -5.04 0.95
CA GLY A 96 -5.05 -5.40 -0.47
C GLY A 96 -4.49 -6.77 -0.85
N CYS A 97 -3.65 -7.40 -0.02
CA CYS A 97 -3.06 -8.70 -0.35
C CYS A 97 -4.12 -9.80 -0.43
N PRO A 98 -4.35 -10.42 -1.62
CA PRO A 98 -5.40 -11.42 -1.80
C PRO A 98 -4.90 -12.85 -1.61
N SER A 99 -3.64 -13.07 -1.22
CA SER A 99 -3.04 -14.40 -1.04
C SER A 99 -3.88 -15.24 -0.07
N GLY A 100 -4.18 -16.48 -0.44
CA GLY A 100 -4.97 -17.40 0.38
C GLY A 100 -4.38 -17.62 1.78
N THR A 101 -3.05 -17.70 1.90
CA THR A 101 -2.35 -17.84 3.19
C THR A 101 -2.47 -16.61 4.09
N VAL A 102 -2.68 -15.43 3.49
CA VAL A 102 -2.88 -14.15 4.18
C VAL A 102 -4.33 -13.99 4.58
N THR A 103 -5.25 -14.15 3.62
CA THR A 103 -6.68 -13.90 3.81
C THR A 103 -7.35 -14.96 4.71
N ALA A 104 -6.86 -16.20 4.72
CA ALA A 104 -7.31 -17.23 5.67
C ALA A 104 -7.03 -16.86 7.14
N LYS A 105 -6.02 -16.02 7.38
CA LYS A 105 -5.68 -15.51 8.72
C LYS A 105 -6.39 -14.19 9.06
N GLY A 106 -7.32 -13.73 8.23
CA GLY A 106 -8.02 -12.45 8.39
C GLY A 106 -7.13 -11.23 8.18
N LYS A 107 -6.04 -11.34 7.42
CA LYS A 107 -5.11 -10.25 7.10
C LYS A 107 -5.25 -9.82 5.64
N GLY A 108 -4.63 -8.68 5.28
CA GLY A 108 -4.67 -8.16 3.92
C GLY A 108 -6.11 -7.93 3.45
N ALA A 109 -6.44 -8.32 2.21
CA ALA A 109 -7.81 -8.20 1.71
C ALA A 109 -8.84 -9.05 2.48
N GLY A 110 -8.38 -9.99 3.33
CA GLY A 110 -9.24 -10.74 4.23
C GLY A 110 -9.89 -9.89 5.33
N MET A 111 -9.32 -8.74 5.68
CA MET A 111 -9.91 -7.76 6.62
C MET A 111 -11.21 -7.16 6.08
N LEU A 112 -11.32 -7.02 4.76
CA LEU A 112 -12.50 -6.43 4.11
C LEU A 112 -13.77 -7.28 4.22
N ARG A 113 -13.67 -8.54 4.72
CA ARG A 113 -14.83 -9.42 4.93
C ARG A 113 -15.72 -9.01 6.09
N ASP A 114 -15.18 -8.24 7.03
CA ASP A 114 -15.84 -7.90 8.28
C ASP A 114 -15.46 -6.47 8.67
N LEU A 115 -16.29 -5.52 8.26
CA LEU A 115 -16.04 -4.11 8.49
C LEU A 115 -16.03 -3.73 9.97
N SER A 116 -16.78 -4.45 10.82
CA SER A 116 -16.73 -4.20 12.26
C SER A 116 -15.36 -4.55 12.85
N LYS A 117 -14.74 -5.64 12.38
CA LYS A 117 -13.37 -5.97 12.80
C LYS A 117 -12.35 -5.00 12.22
N LEU A 118 -12.55 -4.54 10.99
CA LEU A 118 -11.69 -3.53 10.38
C LEU A 118 -11.79 -2.21 11.15
N GLU A 119 -12.99 -1.82 11.58
CA GLU A 119 -13.23 -0.64 12.41
C GLU A 119 -12.48 -0.73 13.74
N VAL A 120 -12.63 -1.82 14.50
CA VAL A 120 -11.89 -2.03 15.75
C VAL A 120 -10.37 -1.96 15.53
N PHE A 121 -9.89 -2.57 14.45
CA PHE A 121 -8.46 -2.50 14.09
C PHE A 121 -8.00 -1.06 13.84
N LEU A 122 -8.77 -0.28 13.09
CA LEU A 122 -8.44 1.12 12.77
C LEU A 122 -8.52 2.00 14.03
N ASP A 123 -9.53 1.80 14.89
CA ASP A 123 -9.65 2.48 16.18
C ASP A 123 -8.40 2.25 17.06
N GLU A 124 -7.97 0.99 17.18
CA GLU A 124 -6.76 0.65 17.95
C GLU A 124 -5.50 1.28 17.36
N VAL A 125 -5.37 1.26 16.02
CA VAL A 125 -4.20 1.86 15.35
C VAL A 125 -4.19 3.37 15.53
N PHE A 126 -5.26 4.07 15.15
CA PHE A 126 -5.28 5.53 15.12
C PHE A 126 -5.39 6.17 16.50
N SER A 127 -5.82 5.43 17.53
CA SER A 127 -5.79 5.92 18.92
C SER A 127 -4.42 5.80 19.58
N GLN A 128 -3.53 4.92 19.09
CA GLN A 128 -2.25 4.62 19.76
C GLN A 128 -1.02 4.96 18.92
N ALA A 129 -1.14 4.98 17.58
CA ALA A 129 -0.02 5.29 16.71
C ALA A 129 0.04 6.76 16.35
N GLU A 130 1.24 7.31 16.29
CA GLU A 130 1.48 8.71 15.90
C GLU A 130 1.97 8.83 14.46
N GLY A 131 1.70 9.99 13.85
CA GLY A 131 2.18 10.43 12.55
C GLY A 131 1.45 9.82 11.34
N PRO A 132 1.91 10.10 10.11
CA PRO A 132 1.24 9.72 8.87
C PRO A 132 1.10 8.22 8.69
N ILE A 133 -0.14 7.76 8.47
CA ILE A 133 -0.48 6.37 8.17
C ILE A 133 -1.25 6.35 6.86
N SER A 134 -0.72 5.65 5.86
CA SER A 134 -1.41 5.41 4.59
C SER A 134 -2.00 4.00 4.53
N VAL A 135 -2.95 3.80 3.62
CA VAL A 135 -3.63 2.53 3.43
C VAL A 135 -3.50 2.06 1.99
N LYS A 136 -3.24 0.78 1.77
CA LYS A 136 -3.34 0.14 0.46
C LYS A 136 -4.43 -0.93 0.48
N THR A 137 -5.46 -0.76 -0.37
CA THR A 137 -6.68 -1.56 -0.35
C THR A 137 -7.09 -2.09 -1.72
N ARG A 138 -8.12 -2.93 -1.72
CA ARG A 138 -8.93 -3.34 -2.89
C ARG A 138 -10.36 -2.81 -2.75
N LEU A 139 -11.20 -2.98 -3.80
CA LEU A 139 -12.58 -2.51 -3.83
C LEU A 139 -13.53 -3.35 -2.95
N GLY A 140 -13.08 -4.47 -2.43
CA GLY A 140 -13.90 -5.36 -1.60
C GLY A 140 -13.47 -6.81 -1.73
N VAL A 141 -14.36 -7.72 -1.36
CA VAL A 141 -14.15 -9.17 -1.34
C VAL A 141 -14.67 -9.83 -2.63
N THR A 142 -15.92 -9.55 -2.98
CA THR A 142 -16.66 -10.21 -4.06
C THR A 142 -17.17 -9.25 -5.11
N SER A 143 -17.52 -8.02 -4.71
CA SER A 143 -18.14 -7.01 -5.56
C SER A 143 -17.50 -5.64 -5.36
N PRO A 144 -17.31 -4.83 -6.44
CA PRO A 144 -16.82 -3.46 -6.32
C PRO A 144 -17.76 -2.53 -5.52
N GLU A 145 -19.05 -2.84 -5.44
CA GLU A 145 -20.03 -2.06 -4.68
C GLU A 145 -19.78 -2.10 -3.16
N GLU A 146 -19.09 -3.13 -2.68
CA GLU A 146 -18.67 -3.21 -1.27
C GLU A 146 -17.76 -2.04 -0.88
N PHE A 147 -17.14 -1.38 -1.87
CA PHE A 147 -16.20 -0.30 -1.62
C PHE A 147 -16.86 0.96 -1.04
N GLU A 148 -18.14 1.18 -1.28
CA GLU A 148 -18.89 2.30 -0.70
C GLU A 148 -18.81 2.26 0.84
N ALA A 149 -19.19 1.15 1.44
CA ALA A 149 -19.14 0.99 2.90
C ALA A 149 -17.71 0.93 3.46
N ILE A 150 -16.74 0.43 2.67
CA ILE A 150 -15.32 0.43 3.04
C ILE A 150 -14.78 1.87 3.04
N LEU A 151 -15.15 2.68 2.05
CA LEU A 151 -14.73 4.07 1.94
C LEU A 151 -15.33 4.92 3.06
N ASP A 152 -16.62 4.76 3.35
CA ASP A 152 -17.30 5.43 4.47
C ASP A 152 -16.60 5.14 5.81
N LEU A 153 -16.07 3.93 5.96
CA LEU A 153 -15.29 3.57 7.14
C LEU A 153 -13.91 4.28 7.12
N TYR A 154 -13.19 4.26 6.00
CA TYR A 154 -11.88 4.91 5.90
C TYR A 154 -11.94 6.42 6.11
N ASP A 155 -12.98 7.09 5.64
CA ASP A 155 -13.16 8.54 5.75
C ASP A 155 -13.29 9.03 7.21
N ARG A 156 -13.54 8.12 8.16
CA ARG A 156 -13.58 8.45 9.60
C ARG A 156 -12.21 8.55 10.26
N TYR A 157 -11.14 8.16 9.55
CA TYR A 157 -9.77 8.14 10.08
C TYR A 157 -8.84 9.09 9.33
N PRO A 158 -7.81 9.65 9.99
CA PRO A 158 -6.86 10.55 9.35
C PRO A 158 -5.84 9.79 8.49
N ILE A 159 -6.34 9.05 7.51
CA ILE A 159 -5.53 8.35 6.51
C ILE A 159 -4.85 9.38 5.61
N CYS A 160 -3.52 9.41 5.59
CA CYS A 160 -2.77 10.42 4.85
C CYS A 160 -2.76 10.18 3.33
N GLU A 161 -2.95 8.96 2.86
CA GLU A 161 -3.11 8.59 1.46
C GLU A 161 -3.75 7.21 1.33
N LEU A 162 -4.69 7.05 0.39
CA LEU A 162 -5.36 5.80 0.08
C LEU A 162 -4.92 5.28 -1.29
N THR A 163 -4.15 4.19 -1.31
CA THR A 163 -3.82 3.49 -2.56
C THR A 163 -4.90 2.46 -2.87
N ILE A 164 -5.60 2.64 -3.99
CA ILE A 164 -6.68 1.75 -4.44
C ILE A 164 -6.19 0.87 -5.59
N HIS A 165 -6.24 -0.47 -5.39
CA HIS A 165 -6.15 -1.42 -6.47
C HIS A 165 -7.58 -1.81 -6.88
N PRO A 166 -8.09 -1.35 -8.05
CA PRO A 166 -9.49 -1.52 -8.41
C PRO A 166 -9.78 -2.93 -8.95
N ARG A 167 -9.61 -3.90 -8.08
CA ARG A 167 -10.03 -5.29 -8.16
C ARG A 167 -10.61 -5.72 -6.83
N VAL A 168 -11.51 -6.70 -6.84
CA VAL A 168 -11.96 -7.35 -5.60
C VAL A 168 -10.99 -8.47 -5.19
N MET A 169 -11.07 -8.89 -3.93
CA MET A 169 -10.18 -9.92 -3.38
C MET A 169 -10.24 -11.23 -4.19
N ARG A 170 -11.46 -11.70 -4.57
CA ARG A 170 -11.66 -12.96 -5.30
C ARG A 170 -11.09 -12.97 -6.70
N GLN A 171 -10.92 -11.81 -7.32
CA GLN A 171 -10.27 -11.72 -8.64
C GLN A 171 -8.79 -12.10 -8.59
N LEU A 172 -8.13 -12.00 -7.43
CA LEU A 172 -6.67 -12.10 -7.33
C LEU A 172 -6.01 -11.10 -8.29
N TYR A 173 -5.42 -11.59 -9.39
CA TYR A 173 -4.83 -10.80 -10.47
C TYR A 173 -5.45 -11.11 -11.84
N ARG A 174 -6.60 -11.79 -11.87
CA ARG A 174 -7.33 -12.14 -13.10
C ARG A 174 -8.16 -10.97 -13.61
N GLY A 175 -8.41 -10.96 -14.91
CA GLY A 175 -9.13 -9.88 -15.56
C GLY A 175 -8.38 -8.54 -15.49
N GLU A 176 -9.07 -7.46 -15.79
CA GLU A 176 -8.53 -6.11 -15.77
C GLU A 176 -8.87 -5.38 -14.45
N ALA A 177 -8.08 -4.37 -14.11
CA ALA A 177 -8.40 -3.44 -13.05
C ALA A 177 -9.63 -2.60 -13.47
N ASP A 178 -10.65 -2.54 -12.61
CA ASP A 178 -11.92 -1.86 -12.90
C ASP A 178 -11.80 -0.35 -12.76
N ARG A 179 -11.36 0.29 -13.86
CA ARG A 179 -11.21 1.76 -13.90
C ARG A 179 -12.56 2.48 -13.79
N THR A 180 -13.65 1.86 -14.22
CA THR A 180 -15.00 2.43 -14.10
C THR A 180 -15.42 2.53 -12.65
N ALA A 181 -15.24 1.45 -11.89
CA ALA A 181 -15.49 1.48 -10.44
C ALA A 181 -14.54 2.47 -9.74
N PHE A 182 -13.26 2.52 -10.13
CA PHE A 182 -12.33 3.51 -9.58
C PHE A 182 -12.80 4.94 -9.82
N ALA A 183 -13.18 5.27 -11.07
CA ALA A 183 -13.69 6.59 -11.44
C ALA A 183 -14.99 6.97 -10.68
N LYS A 184 -15.85 5.97 -10.41
CA LYS A 184 -17.08 6.17 -9.64
C LYS A 184 -16.77 6.61 -8.20
N TYR A 185 -15.79 5.98 -7.53
CA TYR A 185 -15.53 6.23 -6.11
C TYR A 185 -14.52 7.35 -5.85
N LEU A 186 -13.63 7.64 -6.80
CA LEU A 186 -12.59 8.66 -6.62
C LEU A 186 -13.12 10.03 -6.13
N PRO A 187 -14.24 10.59 -6.66
CA PRO A 187 -14.77 11.88 -6.21
C PRO A 187 -15.31 11.87 -4.76
N HIS A 188 -15.54 10.69 -4.19
CA HIS A 188 -16.09 10.54 -2.84
C HIS A 188 -14.99 10.38 -1.77
N CYS A 189 -13.73 10.13 -2.16
CA CYS A 189 -12.62 10.00 -1.23
C CYS A 189 -12.28 11.35 -0.58
N GLN A 190 -12.22 11.39 0.75
CA GLN A 190 -11.86 12.59 1.51
C GLN A 190 -10.34 12.77 1.66
N MET A 191 -9.55 11.72 1.44
CA MET A 191 -8.09 11.74 1.51
C MET A 191 -7.46 11.71 0.12
N PRO A 192 -6.16 12.07 -0.01
CA PRO A 192 -5.39 11.90 -1.24
C PRO A 192 -5.41 10.45 -1.75
N VAL A 193 -5.63 10.26 -3.06
CA VAL A 193 -5.76 8.92 -3.65
C VAL A 193 -4.62 8.62 -4.60
N CYS A 194 -4.06 7.43 -4.46
CA CYS A 194 -3.10 6.82 -5.37
C CYS A 194 -3.77 5.67 -6.15
N TYR A 195 -3.61 5.65 -7.46
CA TYR A 195 -4.07 4.54 -8.32
C TYR A 195 -3.03 3.42 -8.37
N ASN A 196 -3.47 2.17 -8.30
CA ASN A 196 -2.60 1.02 -8.52
C ASN A 196 -3.30 -0.05 -9.38
N GLY A 197 -2.78 -0.37 -10.56
CA GLY A 197 -3.27 -1.50 -11.37
C GLY A 197 -2.99 -1.36 -12.86
N ASP A 198 -2.53 -2.46 -13.46
CA ASP A 198 -2.43 -2.72 -14.91
C ASP A 198 -1.71 -1.65 -15.76
N ILE A 199 -0.76 -0.94 -15.18
CA ILE A 199 0.10 -0.02 -15.90
C ILE A 199 1.36 -0.77 -16.31
N THR A 200 1.54 -0.99 -17.61
CA THR A 200 2.66 -1.76 -18.16
C THR A 200 3.45 -1.02 -19.22
N THR A 201 2.96 0.15 -19.64
CA THR A 201 3.61 0.99 -20.65
C THR A 201 3.53 2.47 -20.28
N PRO A 202 4.49 3.30 -20.73
CA PRO A 202 4.44 4.76 -20.53
C PRO A 202 3.21 5.41 -21.17
N ALA A 203 2.69 4.86 -22.26
CA ALA A 203 1.46 5.37 -22.90
C ALA A 203 0.25 5.19 -21.99
N GLN A 204 0.13 4.03 -21.32
CA GLN A 204 -0.93 3.78 -20.33
C GLN A 204 -0.78 4.71 -19.12
N LEU A 205 0.44 4.99 -18.66
CA LEU A 205 0.71 5.93 -17.59
C LEU A 205 0.21 7.32 -17.96
N LYS A 206 0.61 7.86 -19.11
CA LYS A 206 0.16 9.18 -19.60
C LYS A 206 -1.36 9.27 -19.79
N ALA A 207 -1.98 8.20 -20.28
CA ALA A 207 -3.44 8.14 -20.43
C ALA A 207 -4.14 8.19 -19.07
N LEU A 208 -3.61 7.50 -18.06
CA LEU A 208 -4.16 7.52 -16.70
C LEU A 208 -3.99 8.90 -16.04
N GLU A 209 -2.84 9.55 -16.22
CA GLU A 209 -2.58 10.91 -15.73
C GLU A 209 -3.54 11.94 -16.33
N ALA A 210 -3.83 11.80 -17.63
CA ALA A 210 -4.77 12.66 -18.32
C ALA A 210 -6.23 12.44 -17.87
N GLU A 211 -6.58 11.17 -17.60
CA GLU A 211 -7.92 10.80 -17.14
C GLU A 211 -8.18 11.21 -15.68
N PHE A 212 -7.15 11.11 -14.81
CA PHE A 212 -7.26 11.39 -13.39
C PHE A 212 -6.18 12.39 -12.93
N PRO A 213 -6.25 13.66 -13.32
CA PRO A 213 -5.18 14.64 -13.07
C PRO A 213 -4.99 15.02 -11.59
N ASN A 214 -5.97 14.72 -10.74
CA ASN A 214 -5.97 15.07 -9.31
C ASN A 214 -5.49 13.94 -8.40
N LEU A 215 -4.97 12.84 -8.94
CA LEU A 215 -4.36 11.79 -8.12
C LEU A 215 -3.13 12.34 -7.37
N SER A 216 -2.96 11.91 -6.13
CA SER A 216 -1.72 12.17 -5.37
C SER A 216 -0.55 11.39 -5.93
N GLY A 217 -0.81 10.18 -6.45
CA GLY A 217 0.19 9.31 -7.01
C GLY A 217 -0.34 8.17 -7.87
N ILE A 218 0.60 7.52 -8.54
CA ILE A 218 0.37 6.30 -9.32
C ILE A 218 1.38 5.25 -8.83
N MET A 219 0.89 4.05 -8.52
CA MET A 219 1.70 2.94 -8.03
C MET A 219 1.77 1.84 -9.08
N GLU A 220 2.99 1.41 -9.43
CA GLU A 220 3.22 0.31 -10.36
C GLU A 220 4.39 -0.57 -9.88
N ILE A 221 4.65 -1.69 -10.53
CA ILE A 221 5.71 -2.64 -10.13
C ILE A 221 7.01 -2.48 -10.92
N GLY A 222 7.27 -1.34 -11.56
CA GLY A 222 8.44 -1.10 -12.39
C GLY A 222 8.35 -1.63 -13.82
N ARG A 223 7.20 -2.14 -14.27
CA ARG A 223 7.05 -2.66 -15.64
C ARG A 223 7.09 -1.57 -16.69
N ALA A 224 6.50 -0.40 -16.40
CA ALA A 224 6.50 0.73 -17.32
C ALA A 224 7.88 1.35 -17.48
N SER A 225 8.64 1.44 -16.40
CA SER A 225 10.00 1.99 -16.38
C SER A 225 11.05 1.07 -17.04
N CYS A 226 10.80 -0.24 -17.11
CA CYS A 226 11.75 -1.22 -17.66
C CYS A 226 11.62 -1.46 -19.17
N ARG A 227 10.59 -0.95 -19.86
CA ARG A 227 10.30 -1.25 -21.28
C ARG A 227 10.76 -0.22 -22.30
N GLU A 228 11.35 0.91 -21.89
CA GLU A 228 11.82 1.96 -22.81
C GLU A 228 13.32 1.88 -23.15
N ARG A 229 13.96 0.69 -23.02
CA ARG A 229 15.35 0.50 -23.44
C ARG A 229 15.48 -0.62 -24.47
#